data_d1da8c31f0efa38e74e08305a7207fe9
#
_entry.id   d1da8c31f0efa38e74e08305a7207fe9
#
_cell.length_a   1.000
_cell.length_b   1.000
_cell.length_c   1.000
_cell.angle_alpha   90.00
_cell.angle_beta   90.00
_cell.angle_gamma   90.00
#
_symmetry.space_group_name_H-M   'P 1'
#
loop_
_entity.id
_entity.type
_entity.pdbx_description
1 polymer ?
#
loop_
_entity_poly.entity_id
_entity_poly.type
_entity_poly.pdbx_seq_one_letter_code
_entity_poly.pdbx_strand_id
1 'polypeptide(L)'
;MRGLKGITARGVFFFATITGTIGGAAMADEPIVKRTVQVSGTGTDLLNGATVHSKRPTAAGVIQRGTEIVELSGDLNAKILYHVTTVIDNQKGTLVNTGDQVFSGTIAGSEPVMIHDSKFRFEVNLATGAESGSVYLFDHIAGPHARCELKVTGTGKTADGNPTFSYTGTCGFGPEKMVSKH
;
A
#
# COMPACT_ATOMS: atom_id res chain seq x y z
N MET A 1 42.46 79.78 6.40
CA MET A 1 41.27 80.64 6.50
C MET A 1 40.07 79.82 7.00
N ARG A 2 39.51 80.29 8.13
CA ARG A 2 38.16 80.04 8.65
C ARG A 2 37.75 78.55 8.73
N GLY A 3 37.47 77.96 9.84
CA GLY A 3 36.91 78.46 11.08
C GLY A 3 35.52 77.87 11.28
N LEU A 4 35.31 77.23 12.38
CA LEU A 4 34.10 77.20 13.19
C LEU A 4 33.65 75.77 13.59
N LYS A 5 33.70 75.54 14.87
CA LYS A 5 32.64 75.45 15.91
C LYS A 5 31.80 74.18 15.75
N GLY A 6 31.92 73.19 16.55
CA GLY A 6 31.62 73.07 17.97
C GLY A 6 30.09 73.10 18.22
N ILE A 7 29.42 71.89 18.25
CA ILE A 7 28.15 71.70 18.96
C ILE A 7 28.17 70.36 19.65
N THR A 8 28.26 70.40 20.98
CA THR A 8 27.96 69.31 21.88
C THR A 8 26.47 69.11 22.01
N ALA A 9 25.95 67.97 21.62
CA ALA A 9 24.60 67.54 21.94
C ALA A 9 24.69 66.29 22.86
N ARG A 10 24.28 66.49 24.11
CA ARG A 10 24.02 65.42 25.07
C ARG A 10 22.78 64.62 24.64
N GLY A 11 22.96 63.45 24.15
CA GLY A 11 21.85 62.48 23.90
C GLY A 11 21.62 61.64 25.13
N VAL A 12 20.43 61.75 25.67
CA VAL A 12 19.91 60.91 26.75
C VAL A 12 19.62 59.54 26.17
N PHE A 13 20.31 58.51 26.68
CA PHE A 13 20.00 57.11 26.33
C PHE A 13 18.76 56.67 27.11
N PHE A 14 17.64 56.49 26.42
CA PHE A 14 16.50 55.72 26.93
C PHE A 14 16.76 54.26 26.68
N PHE A 15 16.97 53.52 27.76
CA PHE A 15 16.91 52.04 27.73
C PHE A 15 15.44 51.61 27.64
N ALA A 16 15.00 51.24 26.45
CA ALA A 16 13.72 50.56 26.27
C ALA A 16 13.96 49.07 26.55
N THR A 17 13.51 48.55 27.69
CA THR A 17 13.41 47.15 27.99
C THR A 17 12.34 46.51 27.15
N ILE A 18 12.71 45.82 26.08
CA ILE A 18 11.80 44.98 25.30
C ILE A 18 11.60 43.69 26.05
N THR A 19 10.51 43.57 26.82
CA THR A 19 10.01 42.29 27.32
C THR A 19 9.39 41.53 26.14
N GLY A 20 10.24 40.70 25.49
CA GLY A 20 9.78 39.77 24.46
C GLY A 20 8.96 38.67 25.12
N THR A 21 7.63 38.71 25.03
CA THR A 21 6.78 37.54 25.25
C THR A 21 7.04 36.56 24.10
N ILE A 22 7.76 35.49 24.40
CA ILE A 22 7.86 34.32 23.50
C ILE A 22 6.46 33.68 23.51
N GLY A 23 5.59 34.14 22.62
CA GLY A 23 4.35 33.45 22.29
C GLY A 23 4.73 32.13 21.63
N GLY A 24 4.72 31.04 22.38
CA GLY A 24 4.75 29.70 21.81
C GLY A 24 3.58 29.57 20.87
N ALA A 25 3.83 29.60 19.56
CA ALA A 25 2.84 29.18 18.58
C ALA A 25 2.55 27.71 18.90
N ALA A 26 1.39 27.43 19.49
CA ALA A 26 0.84 26.08 19.54
C ALA A 26 0.75 25.65 18.06
N MET A 27 1.56 24.67 17.66
CA MET A 27 1.37 23.99 16.39
C MET A 27 -0.04 23.41 16.45
N ALA A 28 -0.96 24.02 15.73
CA ALA A 28 -2.27 23.45 15.53
C ALA A 28 -2.03 22.09 14.84
N ASP A 29 -2.45 21.03 15.50
CA ASP A 29 -2.49 19.68 14.92
C ASP A 29 -3.36 19.81 13.66
N GLU A 30 -2.73 19.74 12.48
CA GLU A 30 -3.48 19.73 11.23
C GLU A 30 -4.47 18.56 11.28
N PRO A 31 -5.75 18.80 10.94
CA PRO A 31 -6.73 17.73 10.99
C PRO A 31 -6.31 16.64 10.01
N ILE A 32 -6.04 15.45 10.54
CA ILE A 32 -5.68 14.27 9.78
C ILE A 32 -6.88 13.89 8.91
N VAL A 33 -6.85 14.28 7.64
CA VAL A 33 -7.92 14.02 6.68
C VAL A 33 -7.91 12.53 6.36
N LYS A 34 -8.85 11.80 6.95
CA LYS A 34 -9.13 10.42 6.54
C LYS A 34 -9.84 10.47 5.20
N ARG A 35 -9.15 10.06 4.15
CA ARG A 35 -9.73 9.91 2.82
C ARG A 35 -10.01 8.44 2.57
N THR A 36 -11.24 8.11 2.18
CA THR A 36 -11.64 6.78 1.70
C THR A 36 -12.00 6.88 0.22
N VAL A 37 -11.50 5.95 -0.60
CA VAL A 37 -11.80 5.88 -2.03
C VAL A 37 -12.26 4.47 -2.40
N GLN A 38 -13.24 4.39 -3.29
CA GLN A 38 -13.57 3.15 -3.98
C GLN A 38 -12.55 2.95 -5.08
N VAL A 39 -12.09 1.73 -5.26
CA VAL A 39 -11.09 1.36 -6.25
C VAL A 39 -11.55 0.18 -7.08
N SER A 40 -11.18 0.19 -8.36
CA SER A 40 -11.48 -0.87 -9.32
C SER A 40 -10.38 -0.95 -10.37
N GLY A 41 -10.30 -2.08 -11.04
CA GLY A 41 -9.34 -2.29 -12.12
C GLY A 41 -9.17 -3.75 -12.48
N THR A 42 -8.05 -4.02 -13.14
CA THR A 42 -7.68 -5.37 -13.61
C THR A 42 -6.28 -5.74 -13.16
N GLY A 43 -5.98 -7.03 -13.19
CA GLY A 43 -4.65 -7.53 -12.94
C GLY A 43 -4.31 -8.71 -13.84
N THR A 44 -3.02 -8.96 -13.97
CA THR A 44 -2.45 -10.09 -14.71
C THR A 44 -1.39 -10.76 -13.87
N ASP A 45 -1.52 -12.06 -13.69
CA ASP A 45 -0.48 -12.88 -13.06
C ASP A 45 0.56 -13.30 -14.10
N LEU A 46 1.81 -12.88 -13.93
CA LEU A 46 2.89 -13.07 -14.89
C LEU A 46 3.57 -14.43 -14.67
N LEU A 47 3.02 -15.48 -15.26
CA LEU A 47 3.54 -16.85 -15.11
C LEU A 47 4.99 -17.03 -15.59
N ASN A 48 5.45 -16.22 -16.53
CA ASN A 48 6.83 -16.22 -17.01
C ASN A 48 7.84 -15.69 -15.97
N GLY A 49 7.36 -14.95 -14.96
CA GLY A 49 8.14 -14.50 -13.79
C GLY A 49 8.03 -15.41 -12.60
N ALA A 50 7.23 -16.48 -12.67
CA ALA A 50 7.01 -17.37 -11.56
C ALA A 50 8.20 -18.30 -11.30
N THR A 51 8.52 -18.53 -10.04
CA THR A 51 9.55 -19.49 -9.60
C THR A 51 8.95 -20.50 -8.63
N VAL A 52 9.01 -21.76 -8.97
CA VAL A 52 8.60 -22.86 -8.07
C VAL A 52 9.77 -23.25 -7.19
N HIS A 53 9.67 -23.05 -5.88
CA HIS A 53 10.70 -23.40 -4.91
C HIS A 53 10.58 -24.83 -4.39
N SER A 54 9.35 -25.32 -4.25
CA SER A 54 9.09 -26.68 -3.82
C SER A 54 7.75 -27.19 -4.32
N LYS A 55 7.66 -28.50 -4.55
CA LYS A 55 6.44 -29.19 -4.93
C LYS A 55 6.39 -30.53 -4.21
N ARG A 56 5.33 -30.77 -3.47
CA ARG A 56 5.13 -31.97 -2.69
C ARG A 56 3.79 -32.62 -3.03
N PRO A 57 3.75 -33.88 -3.51
CA PRO A 57 2.50 -34.61 -3.69
C PRO A 57 1.85 -34.92 -2.34
N THR A 58 0.52 -35.00 -2.34
CA THR A 58 -0.31 -35.43 -1.22
C THR A 58 -1.30 -36.48 -1.70
N ALA A 59 -2.02 -37.13 -0.80
CA ALA A 59 -3.04 -38.10 -1.18
C ALA A 59 -4.19 -37.48 -2.01
N ALA A 60 -4.48 -36.20 -1.84
CA ALA A 60 -5.55 -35.50 -2.56
C ALA A 60 -5.05 -34.66 -3.76
N GLY A 61 -3.74 -34.47 -3.93
CA GLY A 61 -3.22 -33.63 -4.99
C GLY A 61 -1.79 -33.14 -4.74
N VAL A 62 -1.57 -31.81 -4.69
CA VAL A 62 -0.22 -31.23 -4.60
C VAL A 62 -0.23 -30.00 -3.69
N ILE A 63 0.85 -29.82 -2.93
CA ILE A 63 1.20 -28.54 -2.30
C ILE A 63 2.45 -28.00 -2.99
N GLN A 64 2.35 -26.78 -3.50
CA GLN A 64 3.44 -26.07 -4.18
C GLN A 64 3.75 -24.78 -3.44
N ARG A 65 5.01 -24.36 -3.40
CA ARG A 65 5.44 -23.04 -2.94
C ARG A 65 6.22 -22.36 -4.03
N GLY A 66 5.93 -21.10 -4.25
CA GLY A 66 6.53 -20.32 -5.32
C GLY A 66 6.62 -18.84 -4.99
N THR A 67 7.26 -18.13 -5.89
CA THR A 67 7.25 -16.67 -5.96
C THR A 67 6.66 -16.28 -7.30
N GLU A 68 5.74 -15.34 -7.33
CA GLU A 68 5.04 -14.90 -8.52
C GLU A 68 4.92 -13.37 -8.54
N ILE A 69 4.66 -12.80 -9.70
CA ILE A 69 4.53 -11.36 -9.91
C ILE A 69 3.17 -11.09 -10.56
N VAL A 70 2.44 -10.15 -9.98
CA VAL A 70 1.19 -9.63 -10.53
C VAL A 70 1.36 -8.18 -10.95
N GLU A 71 0.83 -7.81 -12.10
CA GLU A 71 0.69 -6.43 -12.52
C GLU A 71 -0.76 -5.98 -12.38
N LEU A 72 -0.97 -4.81 -11.74
CA LEU A 72 -2.27 -4.19 -11.58
C LEU A 72 -2.38 -2.94 -12.45
N SER A 73 -3.58 -2.71 -12.98
CA SER A 73 -3.96 -1.53 -13.75
C SER A 73 -5.32 -1.01 -13.31
N GLY A 74 -5.56 0.28 -13.51
CA GLY A 74 -6.78 0.97 -13.08
C GLY A 74 -6.50 1.91 -11.91
N ASP A 75 -7.38 1.91 -10.90
CA ASP A 75 -7.18 2.73 -9.70
C ASP A 75 -5.95 2.31 -8.87
N LEU A 76 -5.55 1.05 -8.96
CA LEU A 76 -4.26 0.55 -8.48
C LEU A 76 -3.34 0.34 -9.68
N ASN A 77 -2.26 1.13 -9.76
CA ASN A 77 -1.23 0.97 -10.78
C ASN A 77 0.05 0.52 -10.07
N ALA A 78 0.32 -0.79 -10.13
CA ALA A 78 1.30 -1.42 -9.25
C ALA A 78 1.84 -2.75 -9.77
N LYS A 79 2.93 -3.18 -9.14
CA LYS A 79 3.36 -4.57 -9.13
C LYS A 79 3.19 -5.16 -7.74
N ILE A 80 2.80 -6.43 -7.70
CA ILE A 80 2.78 -7.24 -6.49
C ILE A 80 3.78 -8.37 -6.66
N LEU A 81 4.68 -8.50 -5.70
CA LEU A 81 5.52 -9.68 -5.52
C LEU A 81 4.92 -10.51 -4.40
N TYR A 82 4.62 -11.78 -4.64
CA TYR A 82 4.09 -12.63 -3.59
C TYR A 82 4.74 -14.02 -3.51
N HIS A 83 4.91 -14.47 -2.27
CA HIS A 83 5.30 -15.82 -1.93
C HIS A 83 4.04 -16.63 -1.68
N VAL A 84 3.72 -17.52 -2.60
CA VAL A 84 2.48 -18.26 -2.59
C VAL A 84 2.68 -19.68 -2.13
N THR A 85 1.76 -20.17 -1.30
CA THR A 85 1.51 -21.59 -1.06
C THR A 85 0.24 -21.96 -1.78
N THR A 86 0.38 -22.79 -2.83
CA THR A 86 -0.71 -23.33 -3.63
C THR A 86 -1.06 -24.72 -3.14
N VAL A 87 -2.30 -24.94 -2.76
CA VAL A 87 -2.84 -26.27 -2.42
C VAL A 87 -3.82 -26.67 -3.51
N ILE A 88 -3.48 -27.70 -4.27
CA ILE A 88 -4.35 -28.33 -5.26
C ILE A 88 -4.96 -29.58 -4.60
N ASP A 89 -6.28 -29.61 -4.49
CA ASP A 89 -7.06 -30.74 -3.99
C ASP A 89 -7.97 -31.26 -5.12
N ASN A 90 -7.51 -32.35 -5.76
CA ASN A 90 -8.24 -32.98 -6.87
C ASN A 90 -9.55 -33.65 -6.41
N GLN A 91 -9.64 -34.06 -5.13
CA GLN A 91 -10.84 -34.68 -4.60
C GLN A 91 -11.94 -33.64 -4.38
N LYS A 92 -11.57 -32.44 -3.93
CA LYS A 92 -12.50 -31.32 -3.81
C LYS A 92 -12.66 -30.54 -5.09
N GLY A 93 -11.82 -30.73 -6.08
CA GLY A 93 -11.80 -29.95 -7.30
C GLY A 93 -11.43 -28.48 -7.09
N THR A 94 -10.53 -28.21 -6.15
CA THR A 94 -10.15 -26.83 -5.78
C THR A 94 -8.66 -26.60 -5.84
N LEU A 95 -8.26 -25.37 -6.18
CA LEU A 95 -6.93 -24.83 -5.95
C LEU A 95 -7.06 -23.62 -5.04
N VAL A 96 -6.23 -23.56 -4.00
CA VAL A 96 -6.22 -22.45 -3.03
C VAL A 96 -4.82 -21.86 -2.95
N ASN A 97 -4.72 -20.56 -3.14
CA ASN A 97 -3.50 -19.78 -2.96
C ASN A 97 -3.60 -18.94 -1.69
N THR A 98 -2.55 -19.01 -0.85
CA THR A 98 -2.34 -18.19 0.35
C THR A 98 -0.87 -17.88 0.50
N GLY A 99 -0.52 -16.89 1.32
CA GLY A 99 0.87 -16.55 1.59
C GLY A 99 1.07 -15.09 1.97
N ASP A 100 2.20 -14.55 1.57
CA ASP A 100 2.63 -13.17 1.82
C ASP A 100 2.83 -12.43 0.52
N GLN A 101 2.40 -11.17 0.44
CA GLN A 101 2.58 -10.33 -0.73
C GLN A 101 2.97 -8.90 -0.36
N VAL A 102 3.70 -8.24 -1.26
CA VAL A 102 4.05 -6.83 -1.17
C VAL A 102 3.53 -6.11 -2.40
N PHE A 103 2.63 -5.17 -2.17
CA PHE A 103 2.15 -4.21 -3.15
C PHE A 103 3.16 -3.06 -3.24
N SER A 104 3.53 -2.65 -4.46
CA SER A 104 4.37 -1.48 -4.72
C SER A 104 3.83 -0.72 -5.92
N GLY A 105 3.31 0.50 -5.68
CA GLY A 105 2.71 1.31 -6.73
C GLY A 105 1.88 2.46 -6.20
N THR A 106 0.92 2.95 -6.98
CA THR A 106 0.03 4.07 -6.65
C THR A 106 -1.40 3.59 -6.44
N ILE A 107 -2.15 4.31 -5.61
CA ILE A 107 -3.56 4.05 -5.29
C ILE A 107 -4.37 5.30 -5.63
N ALA A 108 -5.25 5.23 -6.62
CA ALA A 108 -6.11 6.33 -7.07
C ALA A 108 -5.32 7.64 -7.28
N GLY A 109 -4.17 7.56 -7.94
CA GLY A 109 -3.29 8.69 -8.24
C GLY A 109 -2.50 9.23 -7.05
N SER A 110 -2.34 8.46 -5.97
CA SER A 110 -1.47 8.83 -4.84
C SER A 110 0.00 8.85 -5.22
N GLU A 111 0.85 9.41 -4.35
CA GLU A 111 2.27 9.10 -4.35
C GLU A 111 2.49 7.58 -4.19
N PRO A 112 3.64 7.04 -4.65
CA PRO A 112 3.95 5.63 -4.52
C PRO A 112 3.89 5.16 -3.06
N VAL A 113 3.26 4.01 -2.86
CA VAL A 113 3.12 3.37 -1.55
C VAL A 113 3.55 1.92 -1.62
N MET A 114 4.08 1.40 -0.53
CA MET A 114 4.41 0.00 -0.38
C MET A 114 3.69 -0.56 0.84
N ILE A 115 2.96 -1.67 0.65
CA ILE A 115 2.10 -2.28 1.66
C ILE A 115 2.26 -3.80 1.63
N HIS A 116 2.36 -4.43 2.79
CA HIS A 116 2.38 -5.87 2.94
C HIS A 116 0.99 -6.43 3.29
N ASP A 117 0.74 -7.67 2.86
CA ASP A 117 -0.45 -8.46 3.20
C ASP A 117 -0.04 -9.92 3.38
N SER A 118 -0.39 -10.49 4.52
CA SER A 118 -0.23 -11.93 4.85
C SER A 118 -1.55 -12.68 4.92
N LYS A 119 -2.65 -12.07 4.44
CA LYS A 119 -4.01 -12.61 4.61
C LYS A 119 -4.76 -12.83 3.30
N PHE A 120 -4.09 -12.61 2.16
CA PHE A 120 -4.74 -12.87 0.89
C PHE A 120 -5.15 -14.34 0.75
N ARG A 121 -6.24 -14.56 0.04
CA ARG A 121 -6.72 -15.89 -0.30
C ARG A 121 -7.41 -15.85 -1.65
N PHE A 122 -6.96 -16.71 -2.55
CA PHE A 122 -7.63 -16.99 -3.83
C PHE A 122 -8.06 -18.44 -3.87
N GLU A 123 -9.20 -18.68 -4.48
CA GLU A 123 -9.74 -20.02 -4.69
C GLU A 123 -10.19 -20.19 -6.13
N VAL A 124 -9.73 -21.27 -6.77
CA VAL A 124 -10.09 -21.63 -8.14
C VAL A 124 -10.86 -22.93 -8.11
N ASN A 125 -12.02 -22.96 -8.77
CA ASN A 125 -12.74 -24.20 -9.07
C ASN A 125 -12.08 -24.86 -10.27
N LEU A 126 -11.49 -26.05 -10.09
CA LEU A 126 -10.73 -26.74 -11.14
C LEU A 126 -11.59 -27.24 -12.30
N ALA A 127 -12.89 -27.47 -12.07
CA ALA A 127 -13.80 -27.94 -13.11
C ALA A 127 -14.24 -26.81 -14.05
N THR A 128 -14.41 -25.60 -13.52
CA THR A 128 -14.94 -24.45 -14.27
C THR A 128 -13.88 -23.40 -14.59
N GLY A 129 -12.76 -23.40 -13.88
CA GLY A 129 -11.76 -22.34 -13.92
C GLY A 129 -12.20 -21.04 -13.24
N ALA A 130 -13.37 -21.02 -12.59
CA ALA A 130 -13.84 -19.84 -11.88
C ALA A 130 -12.92 -19.54 -10.68
N GLU A 131 -12.45 -18.30 -10.62
CA GLU A 131 -11.56 -17.80 -9.57
C GLU A 131 -12.19 -16.66 -8.81
N SER A 132 -12.01 -16.67 -7.48
CA SER A 132 -12.38 -15.56 -6.61
C SER A 132 -11.38 -15.43 -5.45
N GLY A 133 -11.28 -14.22 -4.89
CA GLY A 133 -10.35 -13.99 -3.80
C GLY A 133 -10.58 -12.70 -3.04
N SER A 134 -9.79 -12.57 -1.98
CA SER A 134 -9.74 -11.37 -1.13
C SER A 134 -8.29 -10.99 -0.86
N VAL A 135 -8.02 -9.69 -0.84
CA VAL A 135 -6.71 -9.09 -0.58
C VAL A 135 -6.85 -8.03 0.51
N TYR A 136 -5.92 -8.00 1.45
CA TYR A 136 -5.94 -7.13 2.63
C TYR A 136 -4.59 -6.40 2.77
N LEU A 137 -4.39 -5.37 1.97
CA LEU A 137 -3.17 -4.53 2.00
C LEU A 137 -3.22 -3.64 3.26
N PHE A 138 -2.72 -4.12 4.39
CA PHE A 138 -2.90 -3.45 5.67
C PHE A 138 -1.61 -3.01 6.35
N ASP A 139 -0.51 -3.71 6.13
CA ASP A 139 0.74 -3.47 6.84
C ASP A 139 1.62 -2.50 6.05
N HIS A 140 1.58 -1.22 6.40
CA HIS A 140 2.35 -0.17 5.73
C HIS A 140 3.87 -0.40 5.84
N ILE A 141 4.57 -0.24 4.70
CA ILE A 141 6.03 -0.32 4.61
C ILE A 141 6.63 1.05 4.29
N ALA A 142 6.13 1.74 3.25
CA ALA A 142 6.67 3.01 2.80
C ALA A 142 5.66 3.85 2.03
N GLY A 143 5.91 5.17 1.92
CA GLY A 143 5.04 6.13 1.25
C GLY A 143 3.86 6.58 2.13
N PRO A 144 2.77 7.09 1.54
CA PRO A 144 1.56 7.45 2.28
C PRO A 144 0.97 6.27 3.02
N HIS A 145 0.47 6.49 4.25
CA HIS A 145 -0.26 5.44 4.96
C HIS A 145 -1.58 5.15 4.25
N ALA A 146 -1.69 3.95 3.70
CA ALA A 146 -2.89 3.47 3.04
C ALA A 146 -3.19 2.02 3.45
N ARG A 147 -4.48 1.66 3.38
CA ARG A 147 -4.98 0.30 3.61
C ARG A 147 -6.07 0.01 2.61
N CYS A 148 -6.03 -1.18 1.99
CA CYS A 148 -7.05 -1.58 1.03
C CYS A 148 -7.62 -2.95 1.37
N GLU A 149 -8.92 -3.08 1.21
CA GLU A 149 -9.62 -4.36 1.17
C GLU A 149 -10.22 -4.55 -0.22
N LEU A 150 -9.81 -5.62 -0.90
CA LEU A 150 -10.20 -5.87 -2.28
C LEU A 150 -10.88 -7.23 -2.41
N LYS A 151 -11.86 -7.29 -3.31
CA LYS A 151 -12.42 -8.52 -3.87
C LYS A 151 -11.87 -8.71 -5.26
N VAL A 152 -11.49 -9.94 -5.58
CA VAL A 152 -10.88 -10.31 -6.85
C VAL A 152 -11.76 -11.38 -7.51
N THR A 153 -11.94 -11.25 -8.83
CA THR A 153 -12.69 -12.23 -9.63
C THR A 153 -11.91 -12.51 -10.91
N GLY A 154 -11.62 -13.77 -11.17
CA GLY A 154 -10.94 -14.21 -12.40
C GLY A 154 -11.77 -13.85 -13.64
N THR A 155 -11.09 -13.35 -14.67
CA THR A 155 -11.73 -12.94 -15.95
C THR A 155 -11.28 -13.77 -17.14
N GLY A 156 -10.29 -14.67 -16.93
CA GLY A 156 -9.77 -15.55 -17.99
C GLY A 156 -8.28 -15.56 -18.09
N LYS A 157 -7.76 -15.49 -19.32
CA LYS A 157 -6.31 -15.51 -19.60
C LYS A 157 -5.98 -14.59 -20.76
N THR A 158 -4.76 -14.06 -20.77
CA THR A 158 -4.17 -13.39 -21.94
C THR A 158 -3.87 -14.40 -23.05
N ALA A 159 -3.53 -13.90 -24.24
CA ALA A 159 -3.08 -14.74 -25.36
C ALA A 159 -1.86 -15.61 -25.01
N ASP A 160 -0.99 -15.13 -24.13
CA ASP A 160 0.20 -15.84 -23.65
C ASP A 160 -0.11 -16.81 -22.49
N GLY A 161 -1.40 -16.96 -22.13
CA GLY A 161 -1.86 -17.90 -21.10
C GLY A 161 -1.77 -17.38 -19.66
N ASN A 162 -1.36 -16.15 -19.42
CA ASN A 162 -1.31 -15.54 -18.09
C ASN A 162 -2.74 -15.33 -17.55
N PRO A 163 -3.06 -15.76 -16.31
CA PRO A 163 -4.33 -15.51 -15.68
C PRO A 163 -4.63 -14.01 -15.57
N THR A 164 -5.89 -13.64 -15.81
CA THR A 164 -6.37 -12.27 -15.67
C THR A 164 -7.53 -12.21 -14.69
N PHE A 165 -7.67 -11.09 -14.01
CA PHE A 165 -8.74 -10.86 -13.05
C PHE A 165 -9.17 -9.39 -13.03
N SER A 166 -10.35 -9.14 -12.49
CA SER A 166 -10.79 -7.82 -12.05
C SER A 166 -10.73 -7.72 -10.53
N TYR A 167 -10.56 -6.51 -10.04
CA TYR A 167 -10.66 -6.22 -8.61
C TYR A 167 -11.60 -5.04 -8.37
N THR A 168 -12.27 -5.05 -7.21
CA THR A 168 -13.01 -3.92 -6.66
C THR A 168 -12.79 -3.86 -5.15
N GLY A 169 -12.89 -2.68 -4.57
CA GLY A 169 -12.74 -2.56 -3.13
C GLY A 169 -12.66 -1.14 -2.63
N THR A 170 -12.14 -1.00 -1.44
CA THR A 170 -12.04 0.28 -0.74
C THR A 170 -10.64 0.48 -0.21
N CYS A 171 -10.05 1.65 -0.44
CA CYS A 171 -8.80 2.07 0.16
C CYS A 171 -9.02 3.28 1.07
N GLY A 172 -8.44 3.24 2.27
CA GLY A 172 -8.41 4.35 3.21
C GLY A 172 -7.00 4.91 3.34
N PHE A 173 -6.89 6.24 3.40
CA PHE A 173 -5.64 6.95 3.65
C PHE A 173 -5.69 7.63 5.03
N GLY A 174 -4.60 7.65 5.72
CA GLY A 174 -4.42 8.30 7.01
C GLY A 174 -3.60 7.46 7.98
N PRO A 175 -3.08 8.07 9.06
CA PRO A 175 -2.24 7.36 10.01
C PRO A 175 -3.00 6.21 10.65
N GLU A 176 -2.26 5.17 10.94
CA GLU A 176 -2.73 4.06 11.73
C GLU A 176 -3.12 4.58 13.13
N LYS A 177 -4.35 4.29 13.60
CA LYS A 177 -4.63 4.44 15.02
C LYS A 177 -3.68 3.50 15.74
N MET A 178 -2.69 4.05 16.44
CA MET A 178 -1.95 3.26 17.40
C MET A 178 -2.97 2.72 18.41
N VAL A 179 -3.30 1.44 18.27
CA VAL A 179 -4.03 0.71 19.31
C VAL A 179 -3.02 0.57 20.44
N SER A 180 -3.13 1.45 21.43
CA SER A 180 -2.41 1.30 22.70
C SER A 180 -2.77 -0.07 23.25
N LYS A 181 -1.84 -1.02 23.18
CA LYS A 181 -1.94 -2.26 23.93
C LYS A 181 -1.68 -1.89 25.38
N HIS A 182 -2.74 -1.81 26.19
CA HIS A 182 -2.67 -1.86 27.64
C HIS A 182 -2.49 -3.30 28.10
#